data_493f23c38ce4cf4f3ba6badb293776c1
#
_entry.id   493f23c38ce4cf4f3ba6badb293776c1
#
_cell.length_a   1.000
_cell.length_b   1.000
_cell.length_c   1.000
_cell.angle_alpha   90.00
_cell.angle_beta   90.00
_cell.angle_gamma   90.00
#
_symmetry.space_group_name_H-M   'P 1'
#
loop_
_entity.id
_entity.type
_entity.pdbx_description
1 polymer ?
#
loop_
_entity_poly.entity_id
_entity_poly.type
_entity_poly.pdbx_seq_one_letter_code
_entity_poly.pdbx_strand_id
1 'polypeptide(L)'
;MPLAEDPAHKDWAWFPRGSGKDFTFTKCLDPLEPLRDELTVLAGFSHPSVRSIHGHSNADQFLTGAATGPTGDYKNSISLDQEFAAHVGDQTRFASLVLSTDGGTGTPRGAHTASFNRSGRAVSAEHRPKRIFDMLFVKSDADAARRLALSQSALDDLLADASSLRKSLSTRDQKTLDEYLQSVRDTEIKVEKAKRWIDIPLPKVDVDHLTLDVTPE
;
A
#
# COMPACT_ATOMS: atom_id res chain seq x y z
N MET A 1 8.95 -7.86 -21.22
CA MET A 1 8.97 -6.53 -21.87
C MET A 1 9.47 -6.68 -23.29
N PRO A 2 8.59 -6.69 -24.29
CA PRO A 2 8.95 -7.02 -25.67
C PRO A 2 9.83 -5.98 -26.37
N LEU A 3 9.86 -4.74 -25.91
CA LEU A 3 10.60 -3.65 -26.53
C LEU A 3 12.13 -3.85 -26.57
N ALA A 4 12.67 -4.67 -25.65
CA ALA A 4 14.12 -4.92 -25.60
C ALA A 4 14.63 -5.81 -26.73
N GLU A 5 13.77 -6.63 -27.33
CA GLU A 5 14.11 -7.58 -28.38
C GLU A 5 13.89 -7.02 -29.79
N ASP A 6 13.09 -5.95 -29.93
CA ASP A 6 12.86 -5.28 -31.20
C ASP A 6 14.03 -4.33 -31.52
N PRO A 7 14.77 -4.57 -32.63
CA PRO A 7 15.89 -3.68 -33.02
C PRO A 7 15.51 -2.21 -33.18
N ALA A 8 14.25 -1.92 -33.55
CA ALA A 8 13.75 -0.56 -33.72
C ALA A 8 13.52 0.17 -32.37
N HIS A 9 13.32 -0.60 -31.30
CA HIS A 9 12.98 -0.08 -29.98
C HIS A 9 14.00 -0.41 -28.89
N LYS A 10 15.18 -0.97 -29.28
CA LYS A 10 16.23 -1.35 -28.32
C LYS A 10 16.68 -0.23 -27.39
N ASP A 11 16.58 1.04 -27.84
CA ASP A 11 16.97 2.20 -27.04
C ASP A 11 15.93 2.56 -25.95
N TRP A 12 14.74 1.98 -26.05
CA TRP A 12 13.65 2.09 -25.07
C TRP A 12 13.55 0.89 -24.13
N ALA A 13 14.56 0.02 -24.09
CA ALA A 13 14.61 -1.08 -23.13
C ALA A 13 14.55 -0.55 -21.71
N TRP A 14 13.85 -1.29 -20.82
CA TRP A 14 13.81 -0.91 -19.40
C TRP A 14 15.17 -1.08 -18.73
N PHE A 15 15.88 -2.16 -19.04
CA PHE A 15 17.16 -2.42 -18.40
C PHE A 15 18.29 -1.62 -19.09
N PRO A 16 19.19 -0.99 -18.31
CA PRO A 16 20.37 -0.32 -18.85
C PRO A 16 21.30 -1.33 -19.54
N ARG A 17 22.22 -0.82 -20.31
CA ARG A 17 23.24 -1.63 -20.99
C ARG A 17 24.51 -1.67 -20.17
N GLY A 18 25.17 -2.80 -20.15
CA GLY A 18 26.37 -3.02 -19.35
C GLY A 18 26.05 -3.48 -17.93
N SER A 19 27.05 -3.41 -17.06
CA SER A 19 26.92 -3.87 -15.66
C SER A 19 27.87 -3.09 -14.74
N GLY A 20 27.68 -3.24 -13.44
CA GLY A 20 28.47 -2.55 -12.44
C GLY A 20 28.25 -1.03 -12.48
N LYS A 21 29.26 -0.24 -12.23
CA LYS A 21 29.16 1.23 -12.22
C LYS A 21 29.15 1.86 -13.61
N ASP A 22 29.60 1.13 -14.62
CA ASP A 22 29.79 1.63 -15.99
C ASP A 22 28.58 1.37 -16.89
N PHE A 23 27.41 1.08 -16.33
CA PHE A 23 26.20 0.88 -17.11
C PHE A 23 25.78 2.17 -17.83
N THR A 24 25.16 2.02 -18.99
CA THR A 24 24.62 3.15 -19.78
C THR A 24 23.10 3.13 -19.71
N PHE A 25 22.50 4.26 -19.39
CA PHE A 25 21.06 4.41 -19.40
C PHE A 25 20.48 4.24 -20.81
N THR A 26 19.25 3.80 -20.85
CA THR A 26 18.40 3.80 -22.03
C THR A 26 17.47 5.00 -21.96
N LYS A 27 16.76 5.32 -23.05
CA LYS A 27 15.79 6.43 -23.06
C LYS A 27 14.71 6.34 -21.96
N CYS A 28 14.37 5.12 -21.52
CA CYS A 28 13.44 4.94 -20.39
C CYS A 28 14.01 5.44 -19.06
N LEU A 29 15.31 5.38 -18.90
CA LEU A 29 16.02 5.72 -17.66
C LEU A 29 16.76 7.04 -17.70
N ASP A 30 16.88 7.69 -18.88
CA ASP A 30 17.53 9.00 -19.04
C ASP A 30 17.06 10.05 -18.00
N PRO A 31 15.77 10.16 -17.64
CA PRO A 31 15.33 11.10 -16.63
C PRO A 31 15.93 10.87 -15.22
N LEU A 32 16.47 9.68 -14.97
CA LEU A 32 17.12 9.32 -13.70
C LEU A 32 18.62 9.57 -13.69
N GLU A 33 19.21 10.12 -14.78
CA GLU A 33 20.64 10.40 -14.86
C GLU A 33 21.17 11.26 -13.69
N PRO A 34 20.45 12.29 -13.20
CA PRO A 34 20.88 13.05 -12.03
C PRO A 34 20.99 12.25 -10.74
N LEU A 35 20.32 11.08 -10.67
CA LEU A 35 20.29 10.20 -9.51
C LEU A 35 21.15 8.94 -9.69
N ARG A 36 22.04 8.94 -10.71
CA ARG A 36 22.83 7.77 -11.10
C ARG A 36 23.59 7.12 -9.95
N ASP A 37 24.20 7.92 -9.11
CA ASP A 37 24.99 7.44 -7.98
C ASP A 37 24.16 6.92 -6.81
N GLU A 38 22.87 7.24 -6.80
CA GLU A 38 21.90 6.79 -5.78
C GLU A 38 21.00 5.65 -6.27
N LEU A 39 21.16 5.24 -7.55
CA LEU A 39 20.31 4.24 -8.20
C LEU A 39 21.03 2.91 -8.41
N THR A 40 20.36 1.82 -8.05
CA THR A 40 20.79 0.48 -8.41
C THR A 40 19.69 -0.24 -9.20
N VAL A 41 19.97 -0.60 -10.44
CA VAL A 41 19.07 -1.39 -11.29
C VAL A 41 19.40 -2.86 -11.16
N LEU A 42 18.48 -3.65 -10.61
CA LEU A 42 18.63 -5.09 -10.42
C LEU A 42 17.95 -5.86 -11.56
N ALA A 43 18.72 -6.67 -12.26
CA ALA A 43 18.25 -7.54 -13.34
C ALA A 43 18.36 -9.02 -12.96
N GLY A 44 17.62 -9.88 -13.65
CA GLY A 44 17.66 -11.34 -13.44
C GLY A 44 16.80 -11.84 -12.28
N PHE A 45 16.15 -10.96 -11.54
CA PHE A 45 15.19 -11.34 -10.50
C PHE A 45 13.80 -11.57 -11.06
N SER A 46 13.05 -12.45 -10.43
CA SER A 46 11.65 -12.72 -10.78
C SER A 46 10.90 -13.27 -9.58
N HIS A 47 9.59 -13.24 -9.65
CA HIS A 47 8.70 -13.94 -8.71
C HIS A 47 8.34 -15.32 -9.30
N PRO A 48 9.01 -16.41 -8.91
CA PRO A 48 8.78 -17.73 -9.53
C PRO A 48 7.33 -18.18 -9.46
N SER A 49 6.65 -17.87 -8.35
CA SER A 49 5.25 -18.26 -8.10
C SER A 49 4.23 -17.59 -9.00
N VAL A 50 4.60 -16.53 -9.72
CA VAL A 50 3.66 -15.77 -10.57
C VAL A 50 3.92 -15.96 -12.07
N ARG A 51 4.91 -16.74 -12.46
CA ARG A 51 5.27 -16.95 -13.87
C ARG A 51 4.15 -17.57 -14.71
N SER A 52 3.26 -18.34 -14.11
CA SER A 52 2.13 -18.99 -14.76
C SER A 52 0.83 -18.17 -14.71
N ILE A 53 0.86 -17.00 -14.10
CA ILE A 53 -0.32 -16.15 -13.93
C ILE A 53 -0.39 -15.13 -15.05
N HIS A 54 -1.61 -14.86 -15.54
CA HIS A 54 -1.83 -13.88 -16.60
C HIS A 54 -1.33 -12.48 -16.19
N GLY A 55 -0.70 -11.75 -17.12
CA GLY A 55 -0.03 -10.48 -16.85
C GLY A 55 -0.88 -9.43 -16.15
N HIS A 56 -2.17 -9.34 -16.46
CA HIS A 56 -3.09 -8.41 -15.80
C HIS A 56 -3.45 -8.79 -14.36
N SER A 57 -3.25 -10.05 -13.98
CA SER A 57 -3.46 -10.52 -12.60
C SER A 57 -2.20 -10.46 -11.73
N ASN A 58 -1.07 -10.00 -12.28
CA ASN A 58 0.22 -9.99 -11.59
C ASN A 58 0.43 -8.74 -10.72
N ALA A 59 -0.40 -7.70 -10.87
CA ALA A 59 -0.28 -6.48 -10.06
C ALA A 59 -0.38 -6.78 -8.55
N ASP A 60 -1.25 -7.72 -8.19
CA ASP A 60 -1.45 -8.16 -6.81
C ASP A 60 -0.20 -8.78 -6.18
N GLN A 61 0.71 -9.32 -7.00
CA GLN A 61 1.92 -10.00 -6.52
C GLN A 61 3.18 -9.14 -6.65
N PHE A 62 3.08 -7.95 -7.20
CA PHE A 62 4.26 -7.12 -7.49
C PHE A 62 5.10 -6.85 -6.24
N LEU A 63 4.48 -6.49 -5.13
CA LEU A 63 5.15 -6.22 -3.86
C LEU A 63 5.09 -7.38 -2.86
N THR A 64 4.34 -8.45 -3.16
CA THR A 64 4.21 -9.59 -2.24
C THR A 64 5.01 -10.81 -2.69
N GLY A 65 5.18 -11.01 -3.99
CA GLY A 65 5.77 -12.24 -4.56
C GLY A 65 4.96 -13.51 -4.26
N ALA A 66 3.74 -13.38 -3.75
CA ALA A 66 2.93 -14.47 -3.26
C ALA A 66 2.40 -15.37 -4.38
N ALA A 67 2.20 -16.64 -4.08
CA ALA A 67 1.56 -17.61 -4.97
C ALA A 67 0.03 -17.51 -4.85
N THR A 68 -0.57 -16.48 -5.43
CA THR A 68 -2.04 -16.28 -5.35
C THR A 68 -2.84 -17.27 -6.19
N GLY A 69 -2.18 -18.04 -7.05
CA GLY A 69 -2.79 -19.01 -7.95
C GLY A 69 -3.59 -18.41 -9.11
N PRO A 70 -3.70 -19.10 -10.25
CA PRO A 70 -4.50 -18.65 -11.39
C PRO A 70 -6.01 -18.86 -11.16
N THR A 71 -6.38 -19.83 -10.35
CA THR A 71 -7.76 -20.23 -10.03
C THR A 71 -7.85 -20.70 -8.58
N GLY A 72 -9.06 -20.92 -8.08
CA GLY A 72 -9.30 -21.39 -6.72
C GLY A 72 -9.24 -20.29 -5.67
N ASP A 73 -8.98 -20.66 -4.44
CA ASP A 73 -8.92 -19.74 -3.31
C ASP A 73 -7.79 -18.72 -3.48
N TYR A 74 -8.16 -17.45 -3.51
CA TYR A 74 -7.19 -16.37 -3.55
C TYR A 74 -6.54 -16.19 -2.17
N LYS A 75 -5.21 -16.32 -2.14
CA LYS A 75 -4.42 -16.06 -0.92
C LYS A 75 -3.23 -15.18 -1.29
N ASN A 76 -3.12 -14.04 -0.64
CA ASN A 76 -1.97 -13.16 -0.77
C ASN A 76 -1.21 -13.09 0.56
N SER A 77 -0.11 -12.38 0.59
CA SER A 77 0.71 -12.15 1.78
C SER A 77 0.95 -10.66 1.98
N ILE A 78 1.66 -10.29 3.04
CA ILE A 78 2.05 -8.92 3.27
C ILE A 78 2.94 -8.41 2.13
N SER A 79 2.71 -7.18 1.70
CA SER A 79 3.55 -6.50 0.71
C SER A 79 4.76 -5.84 1.35
N LEU A 80 5.83 -5.67 0.58
CA LEU A 80 7.10 -5.09 1.03
C LEU A 80 6.92 -3.70 1.67
N ASP A 81 6.10 -2.84 1.07
CA ASP A 81 5.80 -1.51 1.58
C ASP A 81 5.10 -1.56 2.94
N GLN A 82 4.20 -2.52 3.16
CA GLN A 82 3.50 -2.69 4.44
C GLN A 82 4.39 -3.34 5.51
N GLU A 83 5.30 -4.23 5.14
CA GLU A 83 6.32 -4.76 6.05
C GLU A 83 7.27 -3.64 6.50
N PHE A 84 7.72 -2.79 5.57
CA PHE A 84 8.53 -1.62 5.88
C PHE A 84 7.76 -0.61 6.75
N ALA A 85 6.49 -0.34 6.41
CA ALA A 85 5.62 0.54 7.20
C ALA A 85 5.41 0.04 8.64
N ALA A 86 5.34 -1.28 8.85
CA ALA A 86 5.26 -1.86 10.19
C ALA A 86 6.53 -1.60 11.02
N HIS A 87 7.70 -1.49 10.36
CA HIS A 87 8.97 -1.26 11.02
C HIS A 87 9.22 0.22 11.35
N VAL A 88 8.95 1.14 10.43
CA VAL A 88 9.27 2.58 10.58
C VAL A 88 8.05 3.47 10.79
N GLY A 89 6.86 2.93 10.63
CA GLY A 89 5.63 3.72 10.54
C GLY A 89 5.30 4.56 11.77
N ASP A 90 5.82 4.22 12.93
CA ASP A 90 5.62 5.02 14.15
C ASP A 90 6.39 6.34 14.13
N GLN A 91 7.38 6.50 13.26
CA GLN A 91 8.18 7.71 13.14
C GLN A 91 7.47 8.82 12.32
N THR A 92 6.37 8.51 11.68
CA THR A 92 5.62 9.43 10.83
C THR A 92 4.14 9.43 11.18
N ARG A 93 3.41 10.52 10.82
CA ARG A 93 1.96 10.63 11.06
C ARG A 93 1.18 9.46 10.41
N PHE A 94 1.51 9.13 9.16
CA PHE A 94 0.93 7.99 8.45
C PHE A 94 2.02 6.93 8.26
N ALA A 95 1.74 5.70 8.65
CA ALA A 95 2.69 4.60 8.48
C ALA A 95 2.95 4.31 6.99
N SER A 96 1.92 4.42 6.17
CA SER A 96 1.98 4.32 4.71
C SER A 96 0.91 5.19 4.08
N LEU A 97 1.14 5.63 2.86
CA LEU A 97 0.16 6.31 2.01
C LEU A 97 -0.02 5.47 0.74
N VAL A 98 -1.16 4.82 0.64
CA VAL A 98 -1.48 3.94 -0.49
C VAL A 98 -2.34 4.71 -1.48
N LEU A 99 -1.82 4.87 -2.69
CA LEU A 99 -2.43 5.66 -3.75
C LEU A 99 -2.66 4.81 -4.99
N SER A 100 -3.72 5.09 -5.73
CA SER A 100 -3.94 4.52 -7.07
C SER A 100 -4.81 5.45 -7.90
N THR A 101 -4.94 5.18 -9.18
CA THR A 101 -5.81 5.95 -10.09
C THR A 101 -7.30 5.70 -9.84
N ASP A 102 -7.66 4.49 -9.42
CA ASP A 102 -9.06 4.07 -9.25
C ASP A 102 -9.54 4.10 -7.80
N GLY A 103 -8.61 4.10 -6.85
CA GLY A 103 -8.92 4.04 -5.42
C GLY A 103 -9.50 2.69 -4.96
N GLY A 104 -9.71 2.58 -3.64
CA GLY A 104 -10.29 1.36 -3.05
C GLY A 104 -9.33 0.17 -3.04
N THR A 105 -9.89 -1.02 -2.98
CA THR A 105 -9.14 -2.29 -2.93
C THR A 105 -9.14 -3.06 -4.24
N GLY A 106 -10.12 -2.80 -5.11
CA GLY A 106 -10.36 -3.65 -6.28
C GLY A 106 -10.89 -5.03 -5.92
N THR A 107 -10.63 -6.00 -6.76
CA THR A 107 -11.04 -7.39 -6.60
C THR A 107 -9.81 -8.31 -6.52
N PRO A 108 -9.95 -9.54 -6.00
CA PRO A 108 -8.90 -10.55 -6.11
C PRO A 108 -8.48 -10.76 -7.58
N ARG A 109 -7.18 -10.77 -7.86
CA ARG A 109 -6.57 -10.82 -9.21
C ARG A 109 -6.86 -9.60 -10.11
N GLY A 110 -7.31 -8.52 -9.52
CA GLY A 110 -7.60 -7.23 -10.16
C GLY A 110 -7.62 -6.14 -9.08
N ALA A 111 -6.64 -6.16 -8.17
CA ALA A 111 -6.55 -5.18 -7.11
C ALA A 111 -6.21 -3.80 -7.68
N HIS A 112 -6.86 -2.77 -7.12
CA HIS A 112 -6.55 -1.36 -7.38
C HIS A 112 -5.40 -0.85 -6.50
N THR A 113 -4.72 -1.73 -5.81
CA THR A 113 -3.61 -1.43 -4.91
C THR A 113 -2.53 -2.49 -5.06
N ALA A 114 -1.27 -2.12 -4.88
CA ALA A 114 -0.16 -3.05 -4.76
C ALA A 114 0.17 -3.39 -3.28
N SER A 115 -0.55 -2.78 -2.35
CA SER A 115 -0.30 -2.89 -0.90
C SER A 115 -1.24 -3.88 -0.25
N PHE A 116 -0.69 -4.83 0.50
CA PHE A 116 -1.43 -5.88 1.20
C PHE A 116 -0.96 -5.98 2.66
N ASN A 117 -1.90 -6.08 3.57
CA ASN A 117 -1.60 -6.21 5.00
C ASN A 117 -1.08 -7.63 5.35
N ARG A 118 -0.71 -7.84 6.61
CA ARG A 118 -0.15 -9.11 7.10
C ARG A 118 -1.09 -10.31 6.95
N SER A 119 -2.40 -10.07 6.86
CA SER A 119 -3.40 -11.11 6.57
C SER A 119 -3.60 -11.35 5.06
N GLY A 120 -2.81 -10.74 4.19
CA GLY A 120 -2.94 -10.84 2.74
C GLY A 120 -4.16 -10.12 2.16
N ARG A 121 -4.76 -9.19 2.90
CA ARG A 121 -5.88 -8.36 2.43
C ARG A 121 -5.36 -7.07 1.83
N ALA A 122 -5.96 -6.66 0.71
CA ALA A 122 -5.65 -5.42 0.04
C ALA A 122 -5.88 -4.20 0.95
N VAL A 123 -4.90 -3.30 1.00
CA VAL A 123 -5.02 -2.02 1.68
C VAL A 123 -5.69 -1.04 0.72
N SER A 124 -6.75 -0.38 1.19
CA SER A 124 -7.51 0.57 0.36
C SER A 124 -6.64 1.75 -0.04
N ALA A 125 -6.62 2.04 -1.35
CA ALA A 125 -5.91 3.18 -1.91
C ALA A 125 -6.81 4.43 -1.97
N GLU A 126 -6.22 5.62 -1.81
CA GLU A 126 -6.87 6.89 -2.09
C GLU A 126 -6.47 7.38 -3.49
N HIS A 127 -7.41 7.99 -4.21
CA HIS A 127 -7.19 8.46 -5.58
C HIS A 127 -7.49 9.95 -5.76
N ARG A 128 -8.15 10.60 -4.80
CA ARG A 128 -8.59 11.99 -4.91
C ARG A 128 -7.48 12.93 -4.41
N PRO A 129 -6.87 13.76 -5.29
CA PRO A 129 -5.75 14.64 -4.92
C PRO A 129 -6.10 15.57 -3.76
N LYS A 130 -7.28 16.19 -3.79
CA LYS A 130 -7.73 17.06 -2.71
C LYS A 130 -7.80 16.34 -1.36
N ARG A 131 -8.31 15.11 -1.33
CA ARG A 131 -8.42 14.33 -0.10
C ARG A 131 -7.04 13.91 0.42
N ILE A 132 -6.12 13.55 -0.47
CA ILE A 132 -4.73 13.26 -0.12
C ILE A 132 -4.09 14.50 0.50
N PHE A 133 -4.28 15.66 -0.12
CA PHE A 133 -3.79 16.93 0.39
C PHE A 133 -4.37 17.25 1.78
N ASP A 134 -5.70 17.15 1.93
CA ASP A 134 -6.38 17.43 3.18
C ASP A 134 -5.87 16.50 4.31
N MET A 135 -5.66 15.22 4.02
CA MET A 135 -5.08 14.27 4.96
C MET A 135 -3.69 14.69 5.45
N LEU A 136 -2.84 15.15 4.54
CA LEU A 136 -1.43 15.42 4.82
C LEU A 136 -1.21 16.80 5.45
N PHE A 137 -1.96 17.82 5.02
CA PHE A 137 -1.64 19.22 5.25
C PHE A 137 -2.75 20.05 5.91
N VAL A 138 -3.97 19.53 6.00
CA VAL A 138 -5.05 20.23 6.69
C VAL A 138 -5.18 19.69 8.11
N LYS A 139 -5.15 20.61 9.09
CA LYS A 139 -5.35 20.24 10.49
C LYS A 139 -6.76 19.70 10.68
N SER A 140 -6.86 18.57 11.38
CA SER A 140 -8.15 18.03 11.82
C SER A 140 -8.92 19.07 12.62
N ASP A 141 -10.24 19.11 12.44
CA ASP A 141 -11.10 20.03 13.18
C ASP A 141 -11.07 19.81 14.70
N ALA A 142 -11.66 20.75 15.45
CA ALA A 142 -11.68 20.71 16.92
C ALA A 142 -12.34 19.43 17.49
N ASP A 143 -13.18 18.76 16.71
CA ASP A 143 -13.86 17.52 17.10
C ASP A 143 -13.06 16.26 16.83
N ALA A 144 -11.86 16.35 16.22
CA ALA A 144 -11.07 15.16 15.88
C ALA A 144 -10.70 14.34 17.13
N ALA A 145 -10.30 14.99 18.20
CA ALA A 145 -9.98 14.31 19.46
C ALA A 145 -11.21 13.58 20.03
N ARG A 146 -12.38 14.20 19.96
CA ARG A 146 -13.64 13.60 20.41
C ARG A 146 -14.02 12.40 19.54
N ARG A 147 -13.91 12.50 18.22
CA ARG A 147 -14.18 11.38 17.30
C ARG A 147 -13.23 10.20 17.56
N LEU A 148 -11.95 10.46 17.80
CA LEU A 148 -10.98 9.43 18.14
C LEU A 148 -11.30 8.74 19.47
N ALA A 149 -11.72 9.50 20.49
CA ALA A 149 -12.14 8.94 21.77
C ALA A 149 -13.39 8.05 21.64
N LEU A 150 -14.39 8.49 20.88
CA LEU A 150 -15.60 7.70 20.61
C LEU A 150 -15.26 6.42 19.81
N SER A 151 -14.36 6.52 18.84
CA SER A 151 -13.91 5.35 18.07
C SER A 151 -13.21 4.32 18.95
N GLN A 152 -12.38 4.77 19.88
CA GLN A 152 -11.71 3.88 20.83
C GLN A 152 -12.72 3.17 21.74
N SER A 153 -13.66 3.90 22.34
CA SER A 153 -14.68 3.31 23.20
C SER A 153 -15.50 2.24 22.46
N ALA A 154 -15.89 2.51 21.21
CA ALA A 154 -16.61 1.54 20.38
C ALA A 154 -15.79 0.28 20.06
N LEU A 155 -14.47 0.42 19.88
CA LEU A 155 -13.57 -0.71 19.65
C LEU A 155 -13.40 -1.56 20.92
N ASP A 156 -13.28 -0.94 22.08
CA ASP A 156 -13.19 -1.61 23.39
C ASP A 156 -14.46 -2.45 23.66
N ASP A 157 -15.63 -1.87 23.44
CA ASP A 157 -16.92 -2.57 23.60
C ASP A 157 -17.02 -3.77 22.66
N LEU A 158 -16.63 -3.58 21.40
CA LEU A 158 -16.64 -4.64 20.38
C LEU A 158 -15.69 -5.80 20.72
N LEU A 159 -14.51 -5.51 21.25
CA LEU A 159 -13.55 -6.53 21.70
C LEU A 159 -14.08 -7.34 22.89
N ALA A 160 -14.77 -6.68 23.82
CA ALA A 160 -15.40 -7.34 24.97
C ALA A 160 -16.52 -8.30 24.53
N ASP A 161 -17.41 -7.84 23.65
CA ASP A 161 -18.51 -8.64 23.09
C ASP A 161 -17.99 -9.83 22.30
N ALA A 162 -16.99 -9.62 21.46
CA ALA A 162 -16.38 -10.67 20.64
C ALA A 162 -15.69 -11.76 21.49
N SER A 163 -15.05 -11.37 22.58
CA SER A 163 -14.45 -12.31 23.54
C SER A 163 -15.51 -13.23 24.18
N SER A 164 -16.69 -12.72 24.45
CA SER A 164 -17.83 -13.49 24.95
C SER A 164 -18.37 -14.43 23.88
N LEU A 165 -18.60 -13.92 22.66
CA LEU A 165 -19.14 -14.69 21.54
C LEU A 165 -18.22 -15.86 21.16
N ARG A 166 -16.91 -15.68 21.18
CA ARG A 166 -15.90 -16.69 20.82
C ARG A 166 -16.10 -18.02 21.53
N LYS A 167 -16.55 -17.98 22.79
CA LYS A 167 -16.75 -19.19 23.62
C LYS A 167 -17.88 -20.09 23.10
N SER A 168 -18.82 -19.54 22.34
CA SER A 168 -20.00 -20.25 21.81
C SER A 168 -19.87 -20.71 20.36
N LEU A 169 -18.76 -20.35 19.69
CA LEU A 169 -18.55 -20.59 18.26
C LEU A 169 -17.84 -21.91 17.99
N SER A 170 -18.09 -22.46 16.79
CA SER A 170 -17.33 -23.60 16.25
C SER A 170 -15.87 -23.19 16.00
N THR A 171 -14.94 -24.15 15.94
CA THR A 171 -13.50 -23.88 15.66
C THR A 171 -13.30 -23.11 14.36
N ARG A 172 -14.11 -23.37 13.33
CA ARG A 172 -14.04 -22.66 12.06
C ARG A 172 -14.47 -21.21 12.24
N ASP A 173 -15.55 -20.97 12.93
CA ASP A 173 -16.09 -19.61 13.15
C ASP A 173 -15.21 -18.82 14.10
N GLN A 174 -14.59 -19.48 15.10
CA GLN A 174 -13.57 -18.86 15.96
C GLN A 174 -12.41 -18.31 15.14
N LYS A 175 -11.93 -19.05 14.14
CA LYS A 175 -10.86 -18.57 13.26
C LYS A 175 -11.29 -17.34 12.46
N THR A 176 -12.49 -17.33 11.92
CA THR A 176 -13.05 -16.17 11.20
C THR A 176 -13.20 -14.96 12.13
N LEU A 177 -13.65 -15.19 13.37
CA LEU A 177 -13.73 -14.13 14.38
C LEU A 177 -12.35 -13.61 14.76
N ASP A 178 -11.35 -14.48 14.95
CA ASP A 178 -9.97 -14.07 15.26
C ASP A 178 -9.36 -13.20 14.13
N GLU A 179 -9.64 -13.53 12.86
CA GLU A 179 -9.24 -12.72 11.70
C GLU A 179 -9.94 -11.34 11.70
N TYR A 180 -11.21 -11.29 12.07
CA TYR A 180 -11.95 -10.04 12.23
C TYR A 180 -11.38 -9.20 13.37
N LEU A 181 -11.12 -9.81 14.53
CA LEU A 181 -10.54 -9.14 15.69
C LEU A 181 -9.15 -8.60 15.44
N GLN A 182 -8.37 -9.27 14.58
CA GLN A 182 -7.08 -8.71 14.15
C GLN A 182 -7.28 -7.38 13.40
N SER A 183 -8.29 -7.28 12.53
CA SER A 183 -8.61 -6.03 11.82
C SER A 183 -9.05 -4.91 12.77
N VAL A 184 -9.76 -5.28 13.85
CA VAL A 184 -10.14 -4.33 14.91
C VAL A 184 -8.92 -3.80 15.64
N ARG A 185 -7.99 -4.67 16.03
CA ARG A 185 -6.72 -4.28 16.66
C ARG A 185 -5.86 -3.39 15.77
N ASP A 186 -5.77 -3.71 14.47
CA ASP A 186 -5.06 -2.87 13.52
C ASP A 186 -5.68 -1.45 13.44
N THR A 187 -7.00 -1.36 13.62
CA THR A 187 -7.70 -0.07 13.66
C THR A 187 -7.44 0.66 14.98
N GLU A 188 -7.43 -0.04 16.10
CA GLU A 188 -7.09 0.50 17.42
C GLU A 188 -5.68 1.13 17.41
N ILE A 189 -4.68 0.42 16.90
CA ILE A 189 -3.32 0.93 16.75
C ILE A 189 -3.30 2.24 15.92
N LYS A 190 -4.09 2.31 14.84
CA LYS A 190 -4.20 3.54 14.02
C LYS A 190 -4.85 4.69 14.79
N VAL A 191 -5.87 4.43 15.60
CA VAL A 191 -6.53 5.43 16.44
C VAL A 191 -5.57 5.96 17.50
N GLU A 192 -4.86 5.08 18.20
CA GLU A 192 -3.85 5.45 19.18
C GLU A 192 -2.73 6.31 18.56
N LYS A 193 -2.26 5.90 17.39
CA LYS A 193 -1.29 6.69 16.64
C LYS A 193 -1.83 8.07 16.26
N ALA A 194 -3.05 8.14 15.73
CA ALA A 194 -3.68 9.40 15.36
C ALA A 194 -3.79 10.37 16.57
N LYS A 195 -4.08 9.85 17.76
CA LYS A 195 -4.09 10.65 19.00
C LYS A 195 -2.72 11.26 19.32
N ARG A 196 -1.65 10.47 19.20
CA ARG A 196 -0.27 10.97 19.43
C ARG A 196 0.13 12.10 18.48
N TRP A 197 -0.43 12.10 17.27
CA TRP A 197 -0.09 13.05 16.22
C TRP A 197 -1.03 14.27 16.15
N ILE A 198 -2.11 14.31 16.95
CA ILE A 198 -3.13 15.37 16.85
C ILE A 198 -2.57 16.76 17.19
N ASP A 199 -1.65 16.84 18.15
CA ASP A 199 -1.05 18.08 18.61
C ASP A 199 0.27 18.43 17.90
N ILE A 200 0.78 17.53 17.07
CA ILE A 200 2.01 17.77 16.32
C ILE A 200 1.71 18.69 15.13
N PRO A 201 2.43 19.82 15.00
CA PRO A 201 2.21 20.76 13.92
C PRO A 201 2.35 20.10 12.54
N LEU A 202 1.49 20.53 11.61
CA LEU A 202 1.60 20.13 10.21
C LEU A 202 2.75 20.88 9.53
N PRO A 203 3.41 20.25 8.53
CA PRO A 203 4.40 20.95 7.71
C PRO A 203 3.71 22.10 6.96
N LYS A 204 4.42 23.23 6.82
CA LYS A 204 3.99 24.34 5.97
C LYS A 204 4.43 24.02 4.54
N VAL A 205 3.49 24.03 3.61
CA VAL A 205 3.74 23.83 2.18
C VAL A 205 3.17 24.99 1.39
N ASP A 206 3.93 25.44 0.41
CA ASP A 206 3.44 26.35 -0.62
C ASP A 206 2.65 25.53 -1.65
N VAL A 207 1.38 25.86 -1.80
CA VAL A 207 0.42 25.10 -2.62
C VAL A 207 -0.21 25.93 -3.72
N ASP A 208 0.17 27.19 -3.84
CA ASP A 208 -0.45 28.12 -4.78
C ASP A 208 -0.32 27.70 -6.25
N HIS A 209 0.65 26.82 -6.54
CA HIS A 209 0.90 26.25 -7.86
C HIS A 209 0.23 24.88 -8.10
N LEU A 210 -0.46 24.32 -7.11
CA LEU A 210 -1.07 22.98 -7.22
C LEU A 210 -2.55 23.07 -7.64
N THR A 211 -2.91 22.34 -8.69
CA THR A 211 -4.31 22.12 -9.07
C THR A 211 -4.84 20.89 -8.31
N LEU A 212 -5.63 21.11 -7.27
CA LEU A 212 -6.15 20.05 -6.40
C LEU A 212 -7.52 19.52 -6.86
N ASP A 213 -8.27 20.31 -7.63
CA ASP A 213 -9.57 19.92 -8.16
C ASP A 213 -9.40 19.37 -9.59
N VAL A 214 -8.98 18.11 -9.66
CA VAL A 214 -8.94 17.36 -10.91
C VAL A 214 -10.16 16.46 -10.95
N THR A 215 -11.10 16.75 -11.83
CA THR A 215 -12.16 15.80 -12.19
C THR A 215 -11.53 14.75 -13.09
N PRO A 216 -11.65 13.46 -12.79
CA PRO A 216 -11.28 12.40 -13.73
C PRO A 216 -12.13 12.57 -15.00
N GLU A 217 -11.50 12.66 -16.17
CA GLU A 217 -12.16 12.55 -17.47
C GLU A 217 -12.56 11.12 -17.77
#